data_70ef65fed5f4aac55835de438f6cef78
#
_entry.id   70ef65fed5f4aac55835de438f6cef78
#
_cell.length_a   1.000
_cell.length_b   1.000
_cell.length_c   1.000
_cell.angle_alpha   90.00
_cell.angle_beta   90.00
_cell.angle_gamma   90.00
#
_symmetry.space_group_name_H-M   'P 1'
#
loop_
_entity.id
_entity.type
_entity.pdbx_description
1 polymer ?
#
loop_
_entity_poly.entity_id
_entity_poly.type
_entity_poly.pdbx_seq_one_letter_code
_entity_poly.pdbx_strand_id
1 'polypeptide(L)'
;MSVSHDPPDWILEQPGLTAIALLSGLLAVFVLLPYLQYVLFGVVLAYILFPVQRRLEKHVRPVVAAIGVVVATLLVVLIPLIYVVTVAVRQALRVVRSIRQGQFDIETIEDVLETNGYTVDIVGLYESNQDRIATGLQEIATEVLNLVGSLPRLFIGLTVTLFVLFALLRDGDRLVEWFQWVLPIDDRILDDLRAGLDQLMWASVVGNVAVAAVQAVLLGVGLAIAGVPTIVFLTVATFVLTLLPLVGAFGIWIPTTAYLVAIGRPTAGAAMAVYGLLVTFSDSYLRPALIGQTSAFNSAIVVVGIFGGLVVFGAVGLFIGPVVLGGAKLTIDSFARGHAGGSTAEAPIESTDDDSGSADTDAETEPSTDGDDEGESDE
;
A
#
# COMPACT_ATOMS: atom_id res chain seq x y z
N MET A 1 -12.99 17.24 -40.00
CA MET A 1 -14.23 16.57 -39.60
C MET A 1 -14.33 16.77 -38.11
N SER A 2 -15.09 17.81 -37.69
CA SER A 2 -15.32 18.11 -36.29
C SER A 2 -16.26 17.06 -35.73
N VAL A 3 -15.72 16.18 -34.90
CA VAL A 3 -16.55 15.29 -34.08
C VAL A 3 -17.12 16.15 -32.96
N SER A 4 -18.37 16.55 -33.12
CA SER A 4 -19.15 17.19 -32.05
C SER A 4 -19.24 16.18 -30.90
N HIS A 5 -18.64 16.49 -29.76
CA HIS A 5 -18.84 15.77 -28.52
C HIS A 5 -20.18 16.23 -27.92
N ASP A 6 -21.26 15.90 -28.58
CA ASP A 6 -22.55 15.94 -27.93
C ASP A 6 -22.61 14.81 -26.90
N PRO A 7 -23.19 15.07 -25.70
CA PRO A 7 -23.34 14.01 -24.70
C PRO A 7 -24.12 12.86 -25.35
N PRO A 8 -23.76 11.60 -25.08
CA PRO A 8 -24.34 10.47 -25.76
C PRO A 8 -25.89 10.56 -25.71
N ASP A 9 -26.51 10.50 -26.87
CA ASP A 9 -27.96 10.75 -27.09
C ASP A 9 -28.84 9.94 -26.16
N TRP A 10 -28.40 8.80 -25.66
CA TRP A 10 -29.15 7.95 -24.74
C TRP A 10 -29.43 8.61 -23.37
N ILE A 11 -28.61 9.59 -22.93
CA ILE A 11 -28.87 10.34 -21.67
C ILE A 11 -30.06 11.27 -21.82
N LEU A 12 -30.21 11.86 -23.00
CA LEU A 12 -31.28 12.84 -23.30
C LEU A 12 -32.54 12.19 -23.87
N GLU A 13 -32.40 11.07 -24.60
CA GLU A 13 -33.51 10.39 -25.24
C GLU A 13 -34.37 9.55 -24.30
N GLN A 14 -33.83 9.05 -23.18
CA GLN A 14 -34.56 8.19 -22.24
C GLN A 14 -34.36 8.60 -20.78
N PRO A 15 -34.92 9.74 -20.35
CA PRO A 15 -34.72 10.27 -19.00
C PRO A 15 -35.18 9.31 -17.89
N GLY A 16 -36.17 8.48 -18.15
CA GLY A 16 -36.62 7.46 -17.20
C GLY A 16 -35.62 6.36 -16.99
N LEU A 17 -34.97 5.89 -18.04
CA LEU A 17 -33.93 4.84 -17.96
C LEU A 17 -32.66 5.35 -17.29
N THR A 18 -32.28 6.59 -17.58
CA THR A 18 -31.17 7.29 -16.93
C THR A 18 -31.43 7.47 -15.43
N ALA A 19 -32.63 7.86 -15.04
CA ALA A 19 -32.99 7.99 -13.62
C ALA A 19 -32.96 6.65 -12.89
N ILE A 20 -33.43 5.55 -13.52
CA ILE A 20 -33.38 4.20 -12.95
C ILE A 20 -31.91 3.75 -12.84
N ALA A 21 -31.09 3.99 -13.85
CA ALA A 21 -29.67 3.62 -13.82
C ALA A 21 -28.91 4.35 -12.70
N LEU A 22 -29.12 5.66 -12.55
CA LEU A 22 -28.53 6.46 -11.48
C LEU A 22 -29.00 6.00 -10.09
N LEU A 23 -30.31 5.76 -9.94
CA LEU A 23 -30.86 5.26 -8.68
C LEU A 23 -30.32 3.88 -8.32
N SER A 24 -30.26 2.97 -9.30
CA SER A 24 -29.68 1.62 -9.09
C SER A 24 -28.20 1.68 -8.77
N GLY A 25 -27.44 2.56 -9.45
CA GLY A 25 -26.01 2.80 -9.16
C GLY A 25 -25.81 3.35 -7.75
N LEU A 26 -26.63 4.34 -7.34
CA LEU A 26 -26.58 4.90 -5.99
C LEU A 26 -26.90 3.84 -4.92
N LEU A 27 -27.92 3.03 -5.14
CA LEU A 27 -28.26 1.92 -4.22
C LEU A 27 -27.14 0.88 -4.16
N ALA A 28 -26.53 0.53 -5.29
CA ALA A 28 -25.40 -0.39 -5.33
C ALA A 28 -24.21 0.16 -4.53
N VAL A 29 -23.87 1.44 -4.70
CA VAL A 29 -22.82 2.11 -3.90
C VAL A 29 -23.17 2.06 -2.41
N PHE A 30 -24.40 2.37 -2.04
CA PHE A 30 -24.84 2.36 -0.64
C PHE A 30 -24.74 0.96 0.00
N VAL A 31 -25.05 -0.09 -0.75
CA VAL A 31 -24.89 -1.49 -0.30
C VAL A 31 -23.43 -1.88 -0.18
N LEU A 32 -22.55 -1.36 -1.06
CA LEU A 32 -21.11 -1.66 -1.03
C LEU A 32 -20.36 -0.89 0.04
N LEU A 33 -20.80 0.30 0.45
CA LEU A 33 -20.10 1.17 1.40
C LEU A 33 -19.67 0.46 2.69
N PRO A 34 -20.52 -0.33 3.39
CA PRO A 34 -20.12 -1.02 4.62
C PRO A 34 -19.02 -2.07 4.40
N TYR A 35 -18.93 -2.61 3.18
CA TYR A 35 -17.98 -3.65 2.78
C TYR A 35 -16.81 -3.11 1.96
N LEU A 36 -16.75 -1.79 1.73
CA LEU A 36 -15.80 -1.18 0.82
C LEU A 36 -14.34 -1.53 1.14
N GLN A 37 -13.97 -1.53 2.43
CA GLN A 37 -12.63 -1.96 2.86
C GLN A 37 -12.29 -3.40 2.44
N TYR A 38 -13.25 -4.33 2.51
CA TYR A 38 -13.06 -5.72 2.13
C TYR A 38 -13.01 -5.92 0.62
N VAL A 39 -13.83 -5.15 -0.10
CA VAL A 39 -13.80 -5.10 -1.58
C VAL A 39 -12.45 -4.56 -2.06
N LEU A 40 -12.00 -3.43 -1.52
CA LEU A 40 -10.69 -2.86 -1.85
C LEU A 40 -9.54 -3.80 -1.50
N PHE A 41 -9.65 -4.53 -0.38
CA PHE A 41 -8.65 -5.55 -0.04
C PHE A 41 -8.62 -6.69 -1.07
N GLY A 42 -9.80 -7.13 -1.54
CA GLY A 42 -9.91 -8.09 -2.64
C GLY A 42 -9.27 -7.58 -3.94
N VAL A 43 -9.45 -6.28 -4.28
CA VAL A 43 -8.81 -5.64 -5.43
C VAL A 43 -7.29 -5.64 -5.29
N VAL A 44 -6.77 -5.22 -4.13
CA VAL A 44 -5.32 -5.22 -3.86
C VAL A 44 -4.73 -6.62 -3.98
N LEU A 45 -5.37 -7.61 -3.37
CA LEU A 45 -4.94 -9.01 -3.47
C LEU A 45 -5.00 -9.53 -4.91
N ALA A 46 -6.07 -9.20 -5.66
CA ALA A 46 -6.19 -9.57 -7.06
C ALA A 46 -5.03 -9.00 -7.89
N TYR A 47 -4.68 -7.73 -7.68
CA TYR A 47 -3.56 -7.09 -8.35
C TYR A 47 -2.22 -7.78 -8.05
N ILE A 48 -1.95 -8.09 -6.77
CA ILE A 48 -0.72 -8.78 -6.35
C ILE A 48 -0.64 -10.20 -6.93
N LEU A 49 -1.77 -10.91 -6.94
CA LEU A 49 -1.84 -12.32 -7.30
C LEU A 49 -2.09 -12.57 -8.79
N PHE A 50 -2.43 -11.52 -9.54
CA PHE A 50 -2.67 -11.60 -10.98
C PHE A 50 -1.51 -12.26 -11.77
N PRO A 51 -0.22 -11.93 -11.52
CA PRO A 51 0.89 -12.61 -12.17
C PRO A 51 0.95 -14.11 -11.86
N VAL A 52 0.55 -14.52 -10.65
CA VAL A 52 0.49 -15.94 -10.25
C VAL A 52 -0.64 -16.64 -10.99
N GLN A 53 -1.81 -16.00 -11.04
CA GLN A 53 -2.97 -16.48 -11.80
C GLN A 53 -2.61 -16.71 -13.27
N ARG A 54 -2.02 -15.74 -13.95
CA ARG A 54 -1.61 -15.84 -15.35
C ARG A 54 -0.57 -16.94 -15.62
N ARG A 55 0.31 -17.23 -14.67
CA ARG A 55 1.23 -18.38 -14.78
C ARG A 55 0.51 -19.70 -14.65
N LEU A 56 -0.48 -19.78 -13.74
CA LEU A 56 -1.23 -20.99 -13.49
C LEU A 56 -2.19 -21.32 -14.66
N GLU A 57 -2.78 -20.31 -15.29
CA GLU A 57 -3.65 -20.44 -16.46
C GLU A 57 -2.97 -21.09 -17.68
N LYS A 58 -1.63 -21.03 -17.74
CA LYS A 58 -0.88 -21.73 -18.78
C LYS A 58 -0.97 -23.26 -18.66
N HIS A 59 -1.33 -23.78 -17.49
CA HIS A 59 -1.35 -25.22 -17.19
C HIS A 59 -2.74 -25.75 -16.88
N VAL A 60 -3.65 -24.89 -16.44
CA VAL A 60 -5.02 -25.29 -16.02
C VAL A 60 -6.05 -24.28 -16.53
N ARG A 61 -7.34 -24.68 -16.48
CA ARG A 61 -8.43 -23.77 -16.87
C ARG A 61 -8.48 -22.53 -15.96
N PRO A 62 -8.83 -21.33 -16.47
CA PRO A 62 -8.84 -20.07 -15.69
C PRO A 62 -9.61 -20.17 -14.36
N VAL A 63 -10.76 -20.84 -14.36
CA VAL A 63 -11.58 -21.05 -13.15
C VAL A 63 -10.83 -21.88 -12.10
N VAL A 64 -10.14 -22.95 -12.53
CA VAL A 64 -9.38 -23.83 -11.62
C VAL A 64 -8.16 -23.08 -11.06
N ALA A 65 -7.50 -22.30 -11.91
CA ALA A 65 -6.40 -21.42 -11.48
C ALA A 65 -6.88 -20.42 -10.41
N ALA A 66 -8.01 -19.74 -10.66
CA ALA A 66 -8.58 -18.78 -9.72
C ALA A 66 -8.96 -19.43 -8.37
N ILE A 67 -9.61 -20.58 -8.40
CA ILE A 67 -9.92 -21.33 -7.19
C ILE A 67 -8.63 -21.72 -6.44
N GLY A 68 -7.61 -22.22 -7.15
CA GLY A 68 -6.32 -22.58 -6.56
C GLY A 68 -5.65 -21.41 -5.87
N VAL A 69 -5.61 -20.24 -6.53
CA VAL A 69 -5.04 -19.00 -5.95
C VAL A 69 -5.84 -18.54 -4.74
N VAL A 70 -7.18 -18.55 -4.80
CA VAL A 70 -8.05 -18.16 -3.68
C VAL A 70 -7.87 -19.11 -2.48
N VAL A 71 -7.84 -20.43 -2.70
CA VAL A 71 -7.61 -21.41 -1.63
C VAL A 71 -6.21 -21.24 -1.03
N ALA A 72 -5.18 -21.05 -1.84
CA ALA A 72 -3.83 -20.78 -1.36
C ALA A 72 -3.79 -19.51 -0.51
N THR A 73 -4.43 -18.42 -0.97
CA THR A 73 -4.54 -17.16 -0.23
C THR A 73 -5.27 -17.35 1.09
N LEU A 74 -6.39 -18.07 1.07
CA LEU A 74 -7.15 -18.39 2.29
C LEU A 74 -6.27 -19.12 3.30
N LEU A 75 -5.52 -20.12 2.89
CA LEU A 75 -4.64 -20.88 3.78
C LEU A 75 -3.50 -20.03 4.33
N VAL A 76 -2.86 -19.22 3.47
CA VAL A 76 -1.77 -18.31 3.87
C VAL A 76 -2.25 -17.27 4.88
N VAL A 77 -3.48 -16.78 4.77
CA VAL A 77 -4.06 -15.82 5.72
C VAL A 77 -4.62 -16.50 6.96
N LEU A 78 -5.37 -17.59 6.79
CA LEU A 78 -6.12 -18.24 7.88
C LEU A 78 -5.22 -18.98 8.85
N ILE A 79 -4.17 -19.67 8.37
CA ILE A 79 -3.28 -20.44 9.24
C ILE A 79 -2.56 -19.54 10.26
N PRO A 80 -1.86 -18.45 9.87
CA PRO A 80 -1.23 -17.57 10.85
C PRO A 80 -2.27 -16.84 11.71
N LEU A 81 -3.42 -16.46 11.17
CA LEU A 81 -4.49 -15.81 11.94
C LEU A 81 -4.99 -16.72 13.08
N ILE A 82 -5.30 -17.99 12.78
CA ILE A 82 -5.74 -18.97 13.80
C ILE A 82 -4.65 -19.16 14.85
N TYR A 83 -3.38 -19.25 14.41
CA TYR A 83 -2.26 -19.39 15.34
C TYR A 83 -2.15 -18.19 16.28
N VAL A 84 -2.16 -16.97 15.73
CA VAL A 84 -2.08 -15.70 16.51
C VAL A 84 -3.23 -15.60 17.50
N VAL A 85 -4.47 -15.81 17.04
CA VAL A 85 -5.67 -15.76 17.90
C VAL A 85 -5.58 -16.81 19.01
N THR A 86 -5.17 -18.04 18.69
CA THR A 86 -5.04 -19.11 19.69
C THR A 86 -4.00 -18.76 20.75
N VAL A 87 -2.83 -18.24 20.33
CA VAL A 87 -1.77 -17.84 21.26
C VAL A 87 -2.22 -16.64 22.09
N ALA A 88 -2.81 -15.63 21.48
CA ALA A 88 -3.30 -14.43 22.17
C ALA A 88 -4.36 -14.76 23.22
N VAL A 89 -5.36 -15.59 22.87
CA VAL A 89 -6.39 -16.05 23.82
C VAL A 89 -5.79 -16.84 24.96
N ARG A 90 -4.88 -17.77 24.68
CA ARG A 90 -4.21 -18.55 25.75
C ARG A 90 -3.41 -17.66 26.70
N GLN A 91 -2.72 -16.64 26.16
CA GLN A 91 -1.96 -15.68 26.97
C GLN A 91 -2.87 -14.77 27.78
N ALA A 92 -3.94 -14.23 27.19
CA ALA A 92 -4.91 -13.41 27.90
C ALA A 92 -5.56 -14.17 29.06
N LEU A 93 -5.97 -15.43 28.81
CA LEU A 93 -6.53 -16.28 29.87
C LEU A 93 -5.52 -16.61 30.98
N ARG A 94 -4.23 -16.71 30.66
CA ARG A 94 -3.18 -16.87 31.68
C ARG A 94 -3.06 -15.61 32.53
N VAL A 95 -2.96 -14.44 31.90
CA VAL A 95 -2.88 -13.14 32.59
C VAL A 95 -4.09 -12.93 33.51
N VAL A 96 -5.32 -13.17 33.02
CA VAL A 96 -6.55 -13.08 33.85
C VAL A 96 -6.49 -14.02 35.05
N ARG A 97 -5.98 -15.23 34.89
CA ARG A 97 -5.83 -16.18 36.01
C ARG A 97 -4.79 -15.73 37.02
N SER A 98 -3.62 -15.25 36.56
CA SER A 98 -2.54 -14.74 37.44
C SER A 98 -3.02 -13.53 38.26
N ILE A 99 -3.77 -12.62 37.63
CA ILE A 99 -4.38 -11.49 38.33
C ILE A 99 -5.35 -11.95 39.42
N ARG A 100 -6.24 -12.92 39.10
CA ARG A 100 -7.22 -13.46 40.04
C ARG A 100 -6.59 -14.23 41.21
N GLN A 101 -5.42 -14.85 40.99
CA GLN A 101 -4.72 -15.66 41.98
C GLN A 101 -3.68 -14.86 42.78
N GLY A 102 -3.47 -13.57 42.48
CA GLY A 102 -2.45 -12.74 43.10
C GLY A 102 -1.02 -13.25 42.95
N GLN A 103 -0.79 -14.16 41.98
CA GLN A 103 0.49 -14.82 41.74
C GLN A 103 1.25 -14.11 40.60
N PHE A 104 1.75 -12.93 40.86
CA PHE A 104 2.86 -12.42 40.03
C PHE A 104 4.16 -12.81 40.74
N ASP A 105 4.89 -13.74 40.13
CA ASP A 105 6.17 -14.21 40.63
C ASP A 105 7.26 -13.17 40.29
N ILE A 106 7.21 -12.03 40.98
CA ILE A 106 8.10 -10.88 40.77
C ILE A 106 9.45 -11.19 41.37
N GLU A 107 9.50 -12.02 42.43
CA GLU A 107 10.75 -12.45 43.08
C GLU A 107 11.66 -13.16 42.06
N THR A 108 11.12 -13.98 41.14
CA THR A 108 11.90 -14.63 40.08
C THR A 108 12.52 -13.61 39.11
N ILE A 109 11.86 -12.49 38.84
CA ILE A 109 12.37 -11.44 37.94
C ILE A 109 13.46 -10.63 38.63
N GLU A 110 13.30 -10.35 39.92
CA GLU A 110 14.27 -9.63 40.73
C GLU A 110 15.56 -10.45 40.92
N ASP A 111 15.46 -11.74 41.22
CA ASP A 111 16.60 -12.68 41.31
C ASP A 111 17.39 -12.74 39.99
N VAL A 112 16.72 -12.73 38.85
CA VAL A 112 17.41 -12.73 37.53
C VAL A 112 18.14 -11.42 37.26
N LEU A 113 17.59 -10.29 37.72
CA LEU A 113 18.20 -8.96 37.54
C LEU A 113 19.35 -8.74 38.52
N GLU A 114 19.20 -9.13 39.78
CA GLU A 114 20.28 -9.08 40.76
C GLU A 114 21.47 -9.97 40.36
N THR A 115 21.20 -11.16 39.84
CA THR A 115 22.25 -12.07 39.33
C THR A 115 23.05 -11.45 38.17
N ASN A 116 22.43 -10.49 37.42
CA ASN A 116 23.08 -9.77 36.33
C ASN A 116 23.63 -8.38 36.74
N GLY A 117 23.63 -8.05 38.02
CA GLY A 117 24.26 -6.85 38.57
C GLY A 117 23.40 -5.57 38.50
N TYR A 118 22.11 -5.70 38.26
CA TYR A 118 21.17 -4.59 38.28
C TYR A 118 20.34 -4.61 39.57
N THR A 119 20.63 -3.68 40.48
CA THR A 119 19.80 -3.46 41.67
C THR A 119 18.62 -2.54 41.31
N VAL A 120 17.53 -3.11 40.82
CA VAL A 120 16.27 -2.40 40.58
C VAL A 120 15.25 -2.99 41.56
N ASP A 121 14.75 -2.18 42.47
CA ASP A 121 13.65 -2.56 43.35
C ASP A 121 12.34 -2.69 42.53
N ILE A 122 12.19 -3.85 41.88
CA ILE A 122 11.02 -4.15 41.05
C ILE A 122 9.82 -4.43 41.95
N VAL A 123 10.03 -5.01 43.12
CA VAL A 123 8.98 -5.27 44.09
C VAL A 123 8.36 -3.95 44.56
N GLY A 124 9.14 -2.96 44.99
CA GLY A 124 8.64 -1.66 45.35
C GLY A 124 7.98 -0.88 44.21
N LEU A 125 8.51 -1.02 43.00
CA LEU A 125 7.90 -0.43 41.80
C LEU A 125 6.55 -1.09 41.45
N TYR A 126 6.45 -2.39 41.62
CA TYR A 126 5.21 -3.15 41.42
C TYR A 126 4.19 -2.81 42.51
N GLU A 127 4.55 -2.84 43.77
CA GLU A 127 3.66 -2.52 44.87
C GLU A 127 3.08 -1.09 44.75
N SER A 128 3.91 -0.11 44.37
CA SER A 128 3.48 1.27 44.16
C SER A 128 2.58 1.49 42.95
N ASN A 129 2.61 0.57 41.95
CA ASN A 129 1.82 0.68 40.73
C ASN A 129 0.91 -0.55 40.51
N GLN A 130 0.71 -1.40 41.48
CA GLN A 130 -0.01 -2.68 41.37
C GLN A 130 -1.39 -2.51 40.71
N ASP A 131 -2.16 -1.51 41.15
CA ASP A 131 -3.49 -1.23 40.61
C ASP A 131 -3.45 -0.81 39.13
N ARG A 132 -2.45 -0.01 38.74
CA ARG A 132 -2.28 0.44 37.37
C ARG A 132 -1.84 -0.70 36.46
N ILE A 133 -0.93 -1.53 36.93
CA ILE A 133 -0.43 -2.71 36.18
C ILE A 133 -1.57 -3.72 36.03
N ALA A 134 -2.30 -4.01 37.10
CA ALA A 134 -3.45 -4.91 37.08
C ALA A 134 -4.54 -4.42 36.11
N THR A 135 -4.86 -3.13 36.16
CA THR A 135 -5.83 -2.52 35.23
C THR A 135 -5.36 -2.61 33.79
N GLY A 136 -4.12 -2.21 33.50
CA GLY A 136 -3.57 -2.30 32.13
C GLY A 136 -3.53 -3.72 31.59
N LEU A 137 -3.15 -4.71 32.39
CA LEU A 137 -3.17 -6.11 32.01
C LEU A 137 -4.62 -6.63 31.80
N GLN A 138 -5.56 -6.17 32.61
CA GLN A 138 -6.98 -6.51 32.47
C GLN A 138 -7.56 -5.87 31.18
N GLU A 139 -7.20 -4.64 30.86
CA GLU A 139 -7.60 -3.98 29.62
C GLU A 139 -7.07 -4.74 28.40
N ILE A 140 -5.79 -5.11 28.39
CA ILE A 140 -5.19 -5.92 27.32
C ILE A 140 -5.91 -7.28 27.19
N ALA A 141 -6.16 -7.96 28.32
CA ALA A 141 -6.85 -9.22 28.31
C ALA A 141 -8.29 -9.11 27.79
N THR A 142 -8.98 -8.03 28.16
CA THR A 142 -10.35 -7.75 27.68
C THR A 142 -10.35 -7.46 26.19
N GLU A 143 -9.37 -6.68 25.70
CA GLU A 143 -9.25 -6.39 24.26
C GLU A 143 -8.99 -7.63 23.44
N VAL A 144 -8.16 -8.56 23.92
CA VAL A 144 -7.96 -9.86 23.29
C VAL A 144 -9.25 -10.70 23.26
N LEU A 145 -10.07 -10.64 24.31
CA LEU A 145 -11.36 -11.34 24.32
C LEU A 145 -12.38 -10.68 23.36
N ASN A 146 -12.36 -9.33 23.25
CA ASN A 146 -13.14 -8.60 22.27
C ASN A 146 -12.78 -8.97 20.83
N LEU A 147 -11.49 -9.29 20.57
CA LEU A 147 -11.04 -9.78 19.30
C LEU A 147 -11.77 -11.07 18.89
N VAL A 148 -11.99 -11.97 19.85
CA VAL A 148 -12.76 -13.20 19.63
C VAL A 148 -14.22 -12.88 19.27
N GLY A 149 -14.81 -11.90 19.95
CA GLY A 149 -16.16 -11.41 19.65
C GLY A 149 -16.31 -10.81 18.25
N SER A 150 -15.21 -10.30 17.67
CA SER A 150 -15.18 -9.73 16.34
C SER A 150 -15.00 -10.78 15.21
N LEU A 151 -14.70 -12.03 15.53
CA LEU A 151 -14.47 -13.11 14.53
C LEU A 151 -15.61 -13.24 13.51
N PRO A 152 -16.92 -13.21 13.87
CA PRO A 152 -17.99 -13.31 12.88
C PRO A 152 -17.89 -12.19 11.83
N ARG A 153 -17.56 -10.96 12.23
CA ARG A 153 -17.37 -9.83 11.32
C ARG A 153 -16.16 -10.03 10.41
N LEU A 154 -15.08 -10.58 10.95
CA LEU A 154 -13.88 -10.93 10.17
C LEU A 154 -14.20 -12.00 9.13
N PHE A 155 -15.01 -13.03 9.48
CA PHE A 155 -15.44 -14.07 8.55
C PHE A 155 -16.26 -13.50 7.40
N ILE A 156 -17.22 -12.61 7.67
CA ILE A 156 -17.98 -11.93 6.62
C ILE A 156 -17.04 -11.12 5.71
N GLY A 157 -16.15 -10.34 6.30
CA GLY A 157 -15.17 -9.55 5.55
C GLY A 157 -14.26 -10.42 4.69
N LEU A 158 -13.73 -11.51 5.24
CA LEU A 158 -12.90 -12.47 4.51
C LEU A 158 -13.68 -13.11 3.36
N THR A 159 -14.92 -13.48 3.58
CA THR A 159 -15.78 -14.06 2.52
C THR A 159 -15.97 -13.06 1.38
N VAL A 160 -16.28 -11.79 1.69
CA VAL A 160 -16.40 -10.73 0.67
C VAL A 160 -15.09 -10.55 -0.08
N THR A 161 -13.97 -10.45 0.64
CA THR A 161 -12.63 -10.30 0.06
C THR A 161 -12.30 -11.44 -0.90
N LEU A 162 -12.51 -12.69 -0.49
CA LEU A 162 -12.20 -13.87 -1.30
C LEU A 162 -13.13 -13.99 -2.52
N PHE A 163 -14.39 -13.58 -2.37
CA PHE A 163 -15.33 -13.57 -3.48
C PHE A 163 -14.93 -12.51 -4.53
N VAL A 164 -14.57 -11.30 -4.08
CA VAL A 164 -14.07 -10.24 -4.96
C VAL A 164 -12.76 -10.66 -5.63
N LEU A 165 -11.83 -11.24 -4.86
CA LEU A 165 -10.59 -11.80 -5.38
C LEU A 165 -10.86 -12.82 -6.48
N PHE A 166 -11.74 -13.78 -6.23
CA PHE A 166 -12.13 -14.81 -7.20
C PHE A 166 -12.73 -14.19 -8.47
N ALA A 167 -13.68 -13.26 -8.31
CA ALA A 167 -14.34 -12.60 -9.42
C ALA A 167 -13.36 -11.83 -10.30
N LEU A 168 -12.43 -11.07 -9.69
CA LEU A 168 -11.43 -10.29 -10.42
C LEU A 168 -10.38 -11.16 -11.09
N LEU A 169 -9.92 -12.24 -10.44
CA LEU A 169 -8.96 -13.17 -11.06
C LEU A 169 -9.58 -13.92 -12.24
N ARG A 170 -10.89 -14.22 -12.18
CA ARG A 170 -11.59 -14.96 -13.21
C ARG A 170 -12.07 -14.09 -14.37
N ASP A 171 -12.71 -12.97 -14.04
CA ASP A 171 -13.47 -12.15 -14.99
C ASP A 171 -12.99 -10.69 -15.03
N GLY A 172 -11.80 -10.38 -14.48
CA GLY A 172 -11.27 -9.02 -14.37
C GLY A 172 -11.11 -8.35 -15.72
N ASP A 173 -10.63 -9.05 -16.75
CA ASP A 173 -10.50 -8.52 -18.09
C ASP A 173 -11.86 -8.07 -18.66
N ARG A 174 -12.91 -8.91 -18.48
CA ARG A 174 -14.28 -8.58 -18.92
C ARG A 174 -14.87 -7.38 -18.19
N LEU A 175 -14.55 -7.26 -16.89
CA LEU A 175 -15.00 -6.11 -16.10
C LEU A 175 -14.38 -4.82 -16.61
N VAL A 176 -13.09 -4.85 -16.94
CA VAL A 176 -12.39 -3.70 -17.54
C VAL A 176 -12.99 -3.35 -18.92
N GLU A 177 -13.21 -4.33 -19.80
CA GLU A 177 -13.84 -4.13 -21.09
C GLU A 177 -15.27 -3.54 -20.94
N TRP A 178 -16.04 -4.03 -19.95
CA TRP A 178 -17.37 -3.48 -19.67
C TRP A 178 -17.31 -2.03 -19.22
N PHE A 179 -16.36 -1.66 -18.32
CA PHE A 179 -16.18 -0.27 -17.91
C PHE A 179 -15.79 0.64 -19.08
N GLN A 180 -14.92 0.16 -19.98
CA GLN A 180 -14.54 0.90 -21.19
C GLN A 180 -15.74 1.14 -22.12
N TRP A 181 -16.61 0.15 -22.25
CA TRP A 181 -17.80 0.27 -23.08
C TRP A 181 -18.84 1.24 -22.47
N VAL A 182 -18.96 1.27 -21.14
CA VAL A 182 -19.93 2.13 -20.44
C VAL A 182 -19.45 3.59 -20.35
N LEU A 183 -18.14 3.80 -20.20
CA LEU A 183 -17.57 5.14 -20.06
C LEU A 183 -17.20 5.70 -21.45
N PRO A 184 -17.89 6.76 -21.93
CA PRO A 184 -17.56 7.40 -23.20
C PRO A 184 -16.30 8.27 -23.04
N ILE A 185 -15.14 7.65 -22.88
CA ILE A 185 -13.84 8.30 -22.71
C ILE A 185 -12.99 7.97 -23.94
N ASP A 186 -12.25 8.96 -24.44
CA ASP A 186 -11.30 8.78 -25.53
C ASP A 186 -10.27 7.69 -25.18
N ASP A 187 -10.03 6.78 -26.12
CA ASP A 187 -9.11 5.63 -25.92
C ASP A 187 -7.71 6.05 -25.46
N ARG A 188 -7.22 7.20 -25.94
CA ARG A 188 -5.90 7.74 -25.53
C ARG A 188 -5.87 8.15 -24.07
N ILE A 189 -6.94 8.82 -23.60
CA ILE A 189 -7.05 9.23 -22.20
C ILE A 189 -7.17 7.99 -21.32
N LEU A 190 -7.88 6.98 -21.79
CA LEU A 190 -8.08 5.73 -21.08
C LEU A 190 -6.76 4.93 -20.94
N ASP A 191 -5.96 4.87 -22.00
CA ASP A 191 -4.65 4.22 -21.98
C ASP A 191 -3.67 4.96 -21.06
N ASP A 192 -3.65 6.29 -21.07
CA ASP A 192 -2.84 7.11 -20.16
C ASP A 192 -3.25 6.89 -18.69
N LEU A 193 -4.57 6.85 -18.42
CA LEU A 193 -5.08 6.59 -17.07
C LEU A 193 -4.75 5.16 -16.61
N ARG A 194 -4.86 4.17 -17.49
CA ARG A 194 -4.48 2.77 -17.18
C ARG A 194 -3.01 2.67 -16.82
N ALA A 195 -2.13 3.21 -17.67
CA ALA A 195 -0.70 3.19 -17.42
C ALA A 195 -0.34 3.91 -16.12
N GLY A 196 -0.95 5.07 -15.87
CA GLY A 196 -0.73 5.82 -14.63
C GLY A 196 -1.25 5.09 -13.39
N LEU A 197 -2.46 4.52 -13.44
CA LEU A 197 -3.01 3.73 -12.34
C LEU A 197 -2.21 2.46 -12.08
N ASP A 198 -1.75 1.76 -13.12
CA ASP A 198 -0.91 0.57 -12.98
C ASP A 198 0.41 0.93 -12.28
N GLN A 199 1.05 2.03 -12.68
CA GLN A 199 2.26 2.53 -12.04
C GLN A 199 2.03 2.89 -10.57
N LEU A 200 0.90 3.54 -10.24
CA LEU A 200 0.52 3.87 -8.87
C LEU A 200 0.26 2.62 -8.02
N MET A 201 -0.48 1.65 -8.56
CA MET A 201 -0.75 0.38 -7.89
C MET A 201 0.53 -0.42 -7.68
N TRP A 202 1.38 -0.51 -8.69
CA TRP A 202 2.68 -1.19 -8.57
C TRP A 202 3.51 -0.58 -7.44
N ALA A 203 3.70 0.75 -7.46
CA ALA A 203 4.48 1.45 -6.46
C ALA A 203 3.90 1.32 -5.05
N SER A 204 2.60 1.53 -4.90
CA SER A 204 1.94 1.56 -3.59
C SER A 204 1.74 0.16 -2.99
N VAL A 205 1.46 -0.84 -3.82
CA VAL A 205 1.08 -2.18 -3.38
C VAL A 205 2.25 -3.15 -3.49
N VAL A 206 2.71 -3.42 -4.72
CA VAL A 206 3.74 -4.45 -4.96
C VAL A 206 5.07 -4.04 -4.35
N GLY A 207 5.43 -2.77 -4.47
CA GLY A 207 6.65 -2.24 -3.86
C GLY A 207 6.65 -2.41 -2.34
N ASN A 208 5.57 -2.03 -1.66
CA ASN A 208 5.46 -2.21 -0.21
C ASN A 208 5.49 -3.68 0.23
N VAL A 209 4.79 -4.56 -0.50
CA VAL A 209 4.80 -6.01 -0.22
C VAL A 209 6.20 -6.59 -0.42
N ALA A 210 6.92 -6.18 -1.46
CA ALA A 210 8.27 -6.63 -1.72
C ALA A 210 9.25 -6.18 -0.62
N VAL A 211 9.17 -4.90 -0.22
CA VAL A 211 9.97 -4.37 0.91
C VAL A 211 9.68 -5.15 2.19
N ALA A 212 8.39 -5.36 2.52
CA ALA A 212 7.98 -6.11 3.69
C ALA A 212 8.48 -7.55 3.68
N ALA A 213 8.47 -8.22 2.52
CA ALA A 213 9.00 -9.57 2.38
C ALA A 213 10.52 -9.63 2.62
N VAL A 214 11.27 -8.69 2.04
CA VAL A 214 12.73 -8.61 2.25
C VAL A 214 13.05 -8.33 3.71
N GLN A 215 12.39 -7.36 4.34
CA GLN A 215 12.61 -7.04 5.75
C GLN A 215 12.23 -8.19 6.70
N ALA A 216 11.12 -8.91 6.39
CA ALA A 216 10.73 -10.07 7.16
C ALA A 216 11.79 -11.19 7.09
N VAL A 217 12.35 -11.44 5.91
CA VAL A 217 13.44 -12.41 5.75
C VAL A 217 14.68 -11.95 6.49
N LEU A 218 15.10 -10.69 6.32
CA LEU A 218 16.27 -10.16 7.01
C LEU A 218 16.11 -10.26 8.53
N LEU A 219 14.98 -9.77 9.07
CA LEU A 219 14.75 -9.83 10.52
C LEU A 219 14.63 -11.28 11.01
N GLY A 220 13.99 -12.15 10.23
CA GLY A 220 13.87 -13.59 10.51
C GLY A 220 15.24 -14.27 10.67
N VAL A 221 16.22 -13.93 9.82
CA VAL A 221 17.61 -14.40 9.95
C VAL A 221 18.22 -13.91 11.27
N GLY A 222 18.06 -12.65 11.63
CA GLY A 222 18.53 -12.10 12.90
C GLY A 222 17.90 -12.81 14.11
N LEU A 223 16.59 -13.06 14.07
CA LEU A 223 15.87 -13.82 15.11
C LEU A 223 16.40 -15.26 15.24
N ALA A 224 16.71 -15.91 14.12
CA ALA A 224 17.28 -17.25 14.08
C ALA A 224 18.68 -17.28 14.73
N ILE A 225 19.53 -16.32 14.39
CA ILE A 225 20.88 -16.19 14.96
C ILE A 225 20.81 -15.89 16.47
N ALA A 226 19.86 -15.03 16.90
CA ALA A 226 19.63 -14.72 18.30
C ALA A 226 19.06 -15.91 19.10
N GLY A 227 18.60 -16.98 18.43
CA GLY A 227 18.01 -18.17 19.06
C GLY A 227 16.69 -17.87 19.78
N VAL A 228 15.87 -16.96 19.22
CA VAL A 228 14.59 -16.60 19.79
C VAL A 228 13.57 -17.70 19.49
N PRO A 229 12.72 -18.11 20.45
CA PRO A 229 11.67 -19.09 20.19
C PRO A 229 10.63 -18.54 19.20
N THR A 230 9.91 -19.43 18.50
CA THR A 230 8.82 -19.06 17.58
C THR A 230 9.23 -18.19 16.39
N ILE A 231 10.43 -18.43 15.83
CA ILE A 231 11.00 -17.65 14.71
C ILE A 231 10.02 -17.48 13.55
N VAL A 232 9.37 -18.55 13.12
CA VAL A 232 8.42 -18.50 12.00
C VAL A 232 7.26 -17.52 12.26
N PHE A 233 6.72 -17.56 13.48
CA PHE A 233 5.67 -16.63 13.89
C PHE A 233 6.15 -15.18 13.86
N LEU A 234 7.34 -14.90 14.44
CA LEU A 234 7.90 -13.56 14.48
C LEU A 234 8.26 -13.06 13.07
N THR A 235 8.71 -13.93 12.17
CA THR A 235 8.99 -13.58 10.78
C THR A 235 7.69 -13.21 10.04
N VAL A 236 6.62 -13.99 10.20
CA VAL A 236 5.32 -13.67 9.62
C VAL A 236 4.74 -12.39 10.23
N ALA A 237 4.87 -12.22 11.55
CA ALA A 237 4.44 -11.00 12.22
C ALA A 237 5.26 -9.78 11.73
N THR A 238 6.57 -9.93 11.49
CA THR A 238 7.39 -8.88 10.87
C THR A 238 6.84 -8.50 9.51
N PHE A 239 6.54 -9.47 8.65
CA PHE A 239 5.98 -9.20 7.33
C PHE A 239 4.69 -8.37 7.45
N VAL A 240 3.75 -8.80 8.28
CA VAL A 240 2.47 -8.09 8.46
C VAL A 240 2.66 -6.69 9.05
N LEU A 241 3.50 -6.54 10.08
CA LEU A 241 3.73 -5.25 10.73
C LEU A 241 4.51 -4.28 9.80
N THR A 242 5.40 -4.79 8.97
CA THR A 242 6.15 -3.97 8.02
C THR A 242 5.29 -3.44 6.87
N LEU A 243 4.18 -4.11 6.55
CA LEU A 243 3.18 -3.55 5.65
C LEU A 243 2.57 -2.25 6.18
N LEU A 244 2.60 -2.03 7.50
CA LEU A 244 2.16 -0.80 8.16
C LEU A 244 3.34 0.19 8.24
N PRO A 245 3.36 1.30 7.48
CA PRO A 245 4.54 2.18 7.37
C PRO A 245 5.03 2.80 8.67
N LEU A 246 4.15 2.91 9.67
CA LEU A 246 4.46 3.55 10.96
C LEU A 246 5.04 2.58 11.99
N VAL A 247 4.67 1.31 11.93
CA VAL A 247 5.08 0.29 12.90
C VAL A 247 6.34 -0.43 12.40
N GLY A 248 6.34 -0.85 11.15
CA GLY A 248 7.49 -1.47 10.50
C GLY A 248 8.12 -2.62 11.29
N ALA A 249 9.41 -2.79 11.12
CA ALA A 249 10.20 -3.78 11.83
C ALA A 249 10.36 -3.48 13.35
N PHE A 250 10.12 -2.21 13.77
CA PHE A 250 10.21 -1.80 15.20
C PHE A 250 9.31 -2.64 16.08
N GLY A 251 8.11 -2.96 15.61
CA GLY A 251 7.12 -3.73 16.38
C GLY A 251 7.59 -5.13 16.78
N ILE A 252 8.64 -5.66 16.15
CA ILE A 252 9.20 -6.97 16.47
C ILE A 252 10.56 -6.88 17.15
N TRP A 253 11.52 -6.11 16.59
CA TRP A 253 12.86 -6.16 17.15
C TRP A 253 12.97 -5.46 18.52
N ILE A 254 12.15 -4.41 18.81
CA ILE A 254 12.16 -3.76 20.14
C ILE A 254 11.70 -4.73 21.25
N PRO A 255 10.52 -5.37 21.16
CA PRO A 255 10.09 -6.36 22.15
C PRO A 255 11.06 -7.55 22.25
N THR A 256 11.62 -7.99 21.12
CA THR A 256 12.59 -9.09 21.11
C THR A 256 13.89 -8.72 21.82
N THR A 257 14.38 -7.50 21.63
CA THR A 257 15.53 -6.96 22.36
C THR A 257 15.26 -6.95 23.86
N ALA A 258 14.11 -6.41 24.28
CA ALA A 258 13.72 -6.39 25.68
C ALA A 258 13.61 -7.80 26.27
N TYR A 259 13.04 -8.75 25.53
CA TYR A 259 12.95 -10.15 25.92
C TYR A 259 14.34 -10.79 26.13
N LEU A 260 15.29 -10.57 25.19
CA LEU A 260 16.64 -11.13 25.28
C LEU A 260 17.39 -10.58 26.50
N VAL A 261 17.24 -9.31 26.82
CA VAL A 261 17.82 -8.69 28.02
C VAL A 261 17.19 -9.29 29.27
N ALA A 262 15.85 -9.42 29.30
CA ALA A 262 15.12 -9.97 30.45
C ALA A 262 15.48 -11.42 30.77
N ILE A 263 15.84 -12.25 29.78
CA ILE A 263 16.29 -13.64 30.00
C ILE A 263 17.78 -13.75 30.28
N GLY A 264 18.47 -12.65 30.66
CA GLY A 264 19.90 -12.66 31.01
C GLY A 264 20.87 -12.78 29.83
N ARG A 265 20.44 -12.38 28.61
CA ARG A 265 21.28 -12.38 27.39
C ARG A 265 21.47 -10.96 26.85
N PRO A 266 22.06 -10.02 27.62
CA PRO A 266 22.13 -8.60 27.24
C PRO A 266 22.97 -8.37 25.97
N THR A 267 24.02 -9.17 25.75
CA THR A 267 24.86 -9.09 24.53
C THR A 267 24.06 -9.46 23.29
N ALA A 268 23.24 -10.50 23.34
CA ALA A 268 22.35 -10.88 22.26
C ALA A 268 21.25 -9.83 22.04
N GLY A 269 20.74 -9.22 23.13
CA GLY A 269 19.81 -8.10 23.07
C GLY A 269 20.42 -6.88 22.37
N ALA A 270 21.63 -6.47 22.77
CA ALA A 270 22.33 -5.35 22.13
C ALA A 270 22.60 -5.62 20.63
N ALA A 271 23.06 -6.84 20.29
CA ALA A 271 23.25 -7.24 18.90
C ALA A 271 21.93 -7.18 18.09
N MET A 272 20.82 -7.65 18.69
CA MET A 272 19.49 -7.59 18.08
C MET A 272 18.99 -6.16 17.88
N ALA A 273 19.29 -5.25 18.83
CA ALA A 273 18.95 -3.84 18.70
C ALA A 273 19.69 -3.19 17.53
N VAL A 274 21.00 -3.39 17.43
CA VAL A 274 21.83 -2.87 16.33
C VAL A 274 21.37 -3.45 14.99
N TYR A 275 21.16 -4.76 14.92
CA TYR A 275 20.70 -5.44 13.72
C TYR A 275 19.29 -4.98 13.30
N GLY A 276 18.35 -4.90 14.24
CA GLY A 276 16.99 -4.43 13.99
C GLY A 276 16.95 -2.98 13.49
N LEU A 277 17.85 -2.13 14.03
CA LEU A 277 18.02 -0.76 13.57
C LEU A 277 18.55 -0.74 12.11
N LEU A 278 19.53 -1.56 11.76
CA LEU A 278 20.04 -1.69 10.39
C LEU A 278 18.93 -2.17 9.43
N VAL A 279 18.14 -3.16 9.83
CA VAL A 279 16.97 -3.61 9.04
C VAL A 279 15.97 -2.50 8.85
N THR A 280 15.71 -1.69 9.87
CA THR A 280 14.81 -0.54 9.77
C THR A 280 15.35 0.53 8.81
N PHE A 281 16.64 0.86 8.92
CA PHE A 281 17.26 1.82 7.99
C PHE A 281 17.33 1.30 6.56
N SER A 282 17.36 -0.03 6.34
CA SER A 282 17.32 -0.60 5.01
C SER A 282 16.06 -0.20 4.22
N ASP A 283 14.98 0.18 4.90
CA ASP A 283 13.74 0.69 4.29
C ASP A 283 14.00 1.92 3.41
N SER A 284 14.87 2.82 3.84
CA SER A 284 15.24 4.03 3.10
C SER A 284 15.94 3.75 1.76
N TYR A 285 16.55 2.58 1.61
CA TYR A 285 17.21 2.13 0.38
C TYR A 285 16.34 1.17 -0.42
N LEU A 286 15.63 0.26 0.26
CA LEU A 286 14.80 -0.75 -0.38
C LEU A 286 13.60 -0.13 -1.09
N ARG A 287 12.96 0.87 -0.50
CA ARG A 287 11.81 1.55 -1.13
C ARG A 287 12.17 2.17 -2.48
N PRO A 288 13.17 3.07 -2.60
CA PRO A 288 13.55 3.62 -3.90
C PRO A 288 14.05 2.56 -4.89
N ALA A 289 14.75 1.53 -4.40
CA ALA A 289 15.31 0.48 -5.25
C ALA A 289 14.22 -0.44 -5.84
N LEU A 290 13.17 -0.75 -5.08
CA LEU A 290 12.11 -1.68 -5.49
C LEU A 290 10.90 -0.97 -6.14
N ILE A 291 10.61 0.25 -5.72
CA ILE A 291 9.45 1.03 -6.21
C ILE A 291 9.83 1.87 -7.43
N GLY A 292 11.11 2.23 -7.58
CA GLY A 292 11.59 3.16 -8.58
C GLY A 292 11.26 4.63 -8.23
N GLN A 293 11.84 5.55 -9.00
CA GLN A 293 11.51 6.97 -8.89
C GLN A 293 10.26 7.26 -9.73
N THR A 294 9.10 7.20 -9.11
CA THR A 294 7.85 7.53 -9.79
C THR A 294 7.62 9.03 -9.70
N SER A 295 7.79 9.74 -10.81
CA SER A 295 7.53 11.18 -10.92
C SER A 295 6.06 11.57 -10.68
N ALA A 296 5.16 10.59 -10.66
CA ALA A 296 3.72 10.78 -10.45
C ALA A 296 3.34 11.13 -9.00
N PHE A 297 4.22 10.86 -8.03
CA PHE A 297 3.93 11.13 -6.62
C PHE A 297 4.58 12.43 -6.14
N ASN A 298 3.76 13.45 -5.90
CA ASN A 298 4.13 14.51 -4.97
C ASN A 298 4.09 13.89 -3.55
N SER A 299 5.14 14.09 -2.75
CA SER A 299 5.23 13.56 -1.37
C SER A 299 4.00 13.89 -0.52
N ALA A 300 3.38 15.06 -0.74
CA ALA A 300 2.14 15.46 -0.07
C ALA A 300 0.97 14.52 -0.41
N ILE A 301 0.81 14.13 -1.67
CA ILE A 301 -0.26 13.19 -2.10
C ILE A 301 -0.08 11.83 -1.43
N VAL A 302 1.17 11.36 -1.30
CA VAL A 302 1.47 10.09 -0.63
C VAL A 302 1.11 10.16 0.85
N VAL A 303 1.56 11.20 1.56
CA VAL A 303 1.30 11.37 3.00
C VAL A 303 -0.21 11.52 3.27
N VAL A 304 -0.87 12.44 2.57
CA VAL A 304 -2.32 12.65 2.71
C VAL A 304 -3.09 11.38 2.29
N GLY A 305 -2.64 10.71 1.24
CA GLY A 305 -3.22 9.44 0.79
C GLY A 305 -3.14 8.34 1.83
N ILE A 306 -1.97 8.14 2.45
CA ILE A 306 -1.77 7.13 3.50
C ILE A 306 -2.67 7.42 4.70
N PHE A 307 -2.62 8.62 5.27
CA PHE A 307 -3.40 8.96 6.47
C PHE A 307 -4.89 9.09 6.19
N GLY A 308 -5.27 9.76 5.09
CA GLY A 308 -6.67 9.86 4.68
C GLY A 308 -7.26 8.49 4.32
N GLY A 309 -6.49 7.68 3.59
CA GLY A 309 -6.87 6.32 3.27
C GLY A 309 -7.06 5.45 4.51
N LEU A 310 -6.16 5.53 5.50
CA LEU A 310 -6.26 4.79 6.76
C LEU A 310 -7.56 5.13 7.52
N VAL A 311 -7.93 6.41 7.56
CA VAL A 311 -9.15 6.87 8.24
C VAL A 311 -10.42 6.40 7.52
N VAL A 312 -10.42 6.46 6.16
CA VAL A 312 -11.62 6.17 5.36
C VAL A 312 -11.79 4.67 5.08
N PHE A 313 -10.70 3.97 4.75
CA PHE A 313 -10.72 2.58 4.27
C PHE A 313 -10.04 1.61 5.25
N GLY A 314 -9.65 2.06 6.47
CA GLY A 314 -8.92 1.23 7.42
C GLY A 314 -7.52 0.86 6.93
N ALA A 315 -7.00 -0.29 7.37
CA ALA A 315 -5.63 -0.72 7.05
C ALA A 315 -5.35 -0.83 5.53
N VAL A 316 -6.35 -1.17 4.72
CA VAL A 316 -6.22 -1.24 3.26
C VAL A 316 -5.99 0.14 2.64
N GLY A 317 -6.51 1.18 3.29
CA GLY A 317 -6.36 2.56 2.86
C GLY A 317 -4.90 3.05 2.83
N LEU A 318 -3.99 2.41 3.58
CA LEU A 318 -2.56 2.66 3.50
C LEU A 318 -2.00 2.44 2.08
N PHE A 319 -2.56 1.48 1.36
CA PHE A 319 -2.17 1.14 0.00
C PHE A 319 -3.00 1.87 -1.05
N ILE A 320 -4.32 1.87 -0.85
CA ILE A 320 -5.28 2.42 -1.81
C ILE A 320 -5.36 3.95 -1.74
N GLY A 321 -5.14 4.56 -0.57
CA GLY A 321 -5.21 6.02 -0.41
C GLY A 321 -4.34 6.79 -1.40
N PRO A 322 -3.03 6.51 -1.49
CA PRO A 322 -2.15 7.13 -2.48
C PRO A 322 -2.60 6.87 -3.92
N VAL A 323 -3.13 5.68 -4.22
CA VAL A 323 -3.63 5.32 -5.55
C VAL A 323 -4.88 6.14 -5.91
N VAL A 324 -5.81 6.29 -4.97
CA VAL A 324 -7.03 7.09 -5.19
C VAL A 324 -6.70 8.56 -5.42
N LEU A 325 -5.85 9.16 -4.56
CA LEU A 325 -5.47 10.56 -4.72
C LEU A 325 -4.58 10.79 -5.96
N GLY A 326 -3.65 9.89 -6.23
CA GLY A 326 -2.84 9.93 -7.43
C GLY A 326 -3.67 9.76 -8.70
N GLY A 327 -4.61 8.83 -8.69
CA GLY A 327 -5.58 8.62 -9.77
C GLY A 327 -6.48 9.83 -10.02
N ALA A 328 -6.99 10.46 -8.95
CA ALA A 328 -7.75 11.70 -9.05
C ALA A 328 -6.92 12.83 -9.69
N LYS A 329 -5.65 12.97 -9.26
CA LYS A 329 -4.74 13.94 -9.90
C LYS A 329 -4.53 13.63 -11.37
N LEU A 330 -4.25 12.37 -11.74
CA LEU A 330 -4.08 11.97 -13.14
C LEU A 330 -5.31 12.30 -13.98
N THR A 331 -6.50 12.04 -13.45
CA THR A 331 -7.77 12.34 -14.14
C THR A 331 -7.93 13.84 -14.36
N ILE A 332 -7.66 14.67 -13.33
CA ILE A 332 -7.74 16.13 -13.43
C ILE A 332 -6.69 16.66 -14.42
N ASP A 333 -5.46 16.16 -14.38
CA ASP A 333 -4.39 16.57 -15.29
C ASP A 333 -4.71 16.21 -16.74
N SER A 334 -5.33 15.05 -16.98
CA SER A 334 -5.77 14.62 -18.31
C SER A 334 -6.92 15.47 -18.83
N PHE A 335 -7.87 15.80 -17.97
CA PHE A 335 -8.96 16.72 -18.29
C PHE A 335 -8.45 18.12 -18.63
N ALA A 336 -7.53 18.66 -17.86
CA ALA A 336 -6.93 19.99 -18.11
C ALA A 336 -6.15 20.02 -19.44
N ARG A 337 -5.39 18.97 -19.76
CA ARG A 337 -4.66 18.86 -21.05
C ARG A 337 -5.61 18.77 -22.24
N GLY A 338 -6.69 18.02 -22.11
CA GLY A 338 -7.70 17.91 -23.16
C GLY A 338 -8.36 19.25 -23.52
N HIS A 339 -8.56 20.14 -22.54
CA HIS A 339 -9.10 21.48 -22.76
C HIS A 339 -8.04 22.47 -23.27
N ALA A 340 -6.78 22.37 -22.86
CA ALA A 340 -5.70 23.25 -23.33
C ALA A 340 -5.31 22.96 -24.79
N GLY A 341 -5.41 21.69 -25.23
CA GLY A 341 -5.14 21.29 -26.63
C GLY A 341 -6.20 21.78 -27.63
N GLY A 342 -7.43 22.05 -27.17
CA GLY A 342 -8.51 22.61 -28.00
C GLY A 342 -8.42 24.12 -28.24
N SER A 343 -7.70 24.85 -27.37
CA SER A 343 -7.62 26.32 -27.46
C SER A 343 -6.51 26.85 -28.35
N THR A 344 -5.58 26.00 -28.81
CA THR A 344 -4.48 26.43 -29.69
C THR A 344 -4.72 26.17 -31.18
N ALA A 345 -5.87 25.59 -31.54
CA ALA A 345 -6.17 25.26 -32.93
C ALA A 345 -6.98 26.34 -33.70
N GLU A 346 -7.33 27.46 -33.07
CA GLU A 346 -8.12 28.51 -33.70
C GLU A 346 -7.47 29.90 -33.48
N ALA A 347 -6.23 30.06 -34.00
CA ALA A 347 -5.74 31.38 -34.37
C ALA A 347 -6.03 31.54 -35.88
N PRO A 348 -6.86 32.52 -36.27
CA PRO A 348 -7.05 32.80 -37.68
C PRO A 348 -5.72 33.27 -38.26
N ILE A 349 -5.27 32.62 -39.30
CA ILE A 349 -4.23 33.18 -40.18
C ILE A 349 -4.89 34.38 -40.86
N GLU A 350 -4.65 35.55 -40.33
CA GLU A 350 -4.96 36.84 -40.97
C GLU A 350 -4.03 36.90 -42.19
N SER A 351 -4.61 36.62 -43.34
CA SER A 351 -4.03 36.86 -44.66
C SER A 351 -3.96 38.39 -44.85
N THR A 352 -2.80 38.96 -44.57
CA THR A 352 -2.47 40.29 -45.12
C THR A 352 -2.04 40.13 -46.57
N ASP A 353 -3.05 40.17 -47.44
CA ASP A 353 -2.87 40.71 -48.80
C ASP A 353 -2.52 42.18 -48.62
N ASP A 354 -1.30 42.56 -48.94
CA ASP A 354 -0.98 43.95 -49.29
C ASP A 354 -0.17 43.96 -50.56
N ASP A 355 -0.93 44.43 -51.55
CA ASP A 355 -0.53 44.73 -52.91
C ASP A 355 0.22 46.09 -52.95
N SER A 356 1.05 46.22 -53.93
CA SER A 356 1.53 47.42 -54.55
C SER A 356 2.97 47.93 -54.23
N GLY A 357 3.70 47.92 -55.32
CA GLY A 357 4.32 49.13 -55.81
C GLY A 357 5.85 49.15 -55.85
N SER A 358 6.36 48.71 -57.00
CA SER A 358 7.46 49.30 -57.79
C SER A 358 8.33 50.40 -57.17
N ALA A 359 9.64 50.27 -57.27
CA ALA A 359 10.56 51.12 -58.09
C ALA A 359 12.04 50.89 -57.69
N ASP A 360 12.75 50.47 -58.67
CA ASP A 360 14.11 50.87 -59.04
C ASP A 360 15.01 51.60 -58.04
N THR A 361 16.26 51.16 -57.86
CA THR A 361 17.47 51.80 -58.38
C THR A 361 18.73 51.13 -57.82
N ASP A 362 19.51 50.63 -58.72
CA ASP A 362 20.97 50.60 -58.89
C ASP A 362 21.95 50.81 -57.73
N ALA A 363 22.94 50.01 -57.90
CA ALA A 363 24.40 50.31 -57.78
C ALA A 363 25.15 49.53 -56.68
N GLU A 364 25.90 48.58 -57.21
CA GLU A 364 27.37 48.48 -57.20
C GLU A 364 28.03 48.56 -55.80
N THR A 365 28.75 47.58 -55.39
CA THR A 365 30.21 47.38 -55.60
C THR A 365 30.71 46.27 -54.67
N GLU A 366 31.27 45.23 -55.23
CA GLU A 366 32.31 44.38 -54.63
C GLU A 366 33.62 45.20 -54.52
N PRO A 367 34.76 44.66 -54.04
CA PRO A 367 35.10 43.42 -53.34
C PRO A 367 36.23 43.55 -52.28
N SER A 368 36.76 42.43 -51.90
CA SER A 368 38.14 42.13 -51.40
C SER A 368 38.36 42.31 -49.90
N THR A 369 39.12 41.54 -49.25
CA THR A 369 40.23 40.60 -49.41
C THR A 369 40.65 40.15 -48.01
N ASP A 370 41.13 38.95 -47.96
CA ASP A 370 42.29 38.42 -47.23
C ASP A 370 42.49 38.62 -45.73
N GLY A 371 42.97 37.52 -45.20
CA GLY A 371 43.92 37.50 -44.12
C GLY A 371 43.75 36.30 -43.19
N ASP A 372 44.32 35.17 -43.56
CA ASP A 372 45.24 34.31 -42.84
C ASP A 372 45.47 34.69 -41.37
N ASP A 373 45.45 33.74 -40.42
CA ASP A 373 46.70 33.10 -39.97
C ASP A 373 46.44 32.28 -38.68
N GLU A 374 46.88 31.08 -38.73
CA GLU A 374 47.63 30.22 -37.84
C GLU A 374 47.66 30.45 -36.30
N GLY A 375 47.77 29.33 -35.64
CA GLY A 375 48.47 29.16 -34.40
C GLY A 375 47.66 28.37 -33.37
N GLU A 376 47.75 27.10 -33.32
CA GLU A 376 48.75 26.23 -32.68
C GLU A 376 48.76 26.29 -31.13
N SER A 377 48.66 25.09 -30.58
CA SER A 377 49.31 24.45 -29.42
C SER A 377 48.74 24.62 -28.01
N ASP A 378 48.60 23.44 -27.45
CA ASP A 378 49.03 22.89 -26.14
C ASP A 378 48.59 23.55 -24.83
N GLU A 379 47.82 22.83 -24.04
CA GLU A 379 48.16 21.97 -22.86
C GLU A 379 46.88 21.30 -22.32
#